data_61a2a77cf7d66479f02bbd7e4cc9248a
#
_entry.id   61a2a77cf7d66479f02bbd7e4cc9248a
#
_cell.length_a   1.000
_cell.length_b   1.000
_cell.length_c   1.000
_cell.angle_alpha   90.00
_cell.angle_beta   90.00
_cell.angle_gamma   90.00
#
_symmetry.space_group_name_H-M   'P 1'
#
loop_
_entity.id
_entity.type
_entity.pdbx_description
1 polymer ?
#
loop_
_entity_poly.entity_id
_entity_poly.type
_entity_poly.pdbx_seq_one_letter_code
_entity_poly.pdbx_strand_id
1 'polypeptide(L)'
;MNKSIAAAMGFDDLYGGSEAFRERFDEMLDAVKALPEGLQERGRSLMYPQLHNACAMGDVELVTALLATGLDPDAYTYTDDDEDQPPLVWLARDLELDFEVKCQVAEALIGAGASVEEGEPKEEAKDLGDEAFVDFLNSKGQSDRGY
;
A
#
# COMPACT_ATOMS: atom_id res chain seq x y z
N MET A 1 9.47 22.08 -19.32
CA MET A 1 10.20 21.22 -20.19
C MET A 1 9.92 19.76 -19.93
N ASN A 2 10.14 19.32 -18.73
CA ASN A 2 9.87 17.91 -18.39
C ASN A 2 8.43 17.53 -18.60
N LYS A 3 7.54 18.45 -18.29
CA LYS A 3 6.13 18.20 -18.47
C LYS A 3 5.79 17.97 -19.93
N SER A 4 6.41 18.79 -20.80
CA SER A 4 6.19 18.63 -22.22
C SER A 4 6.71 17.30 -22.72
N ILE A 5 7.86 16.89 -22.20
CA ILE A 5 8.43 15.61 -22.59
C ILE A 5 7.55 14.47 -22.13
N ALA A 6 7.06 14.54 -20.88
CA ALA A 6 6.19 13.50 -20.36
C ALA A 6 4.92 13.39 -21.19
N ALA A 7 4.35 14.53 -21.53
CA ALA A 7 3.14 14.52 -22.35
C ALA A 7 3.40 13.95 -23.74
N ALA A 8 4.55 14.33 -24.34
CA ALA A 8 4.91 13.83 -25.64
C ALA A 8 5.10 12.33 -25.62
N MET A 9 5.49 11.77 -24.49
CA MET A 9 5.68 10.34 -24.35
C MET A 9 4.41 9.62 -23.90
N GLY A 10 3.30 10.36 -23.75
CA GLY A 10 2.05 9.75 -23.34
C GLY A 10 1.97 9.44 -21.87
N PHE A 11 2.89 9.97 -21.08
CA PHE A 11 2.93 9.65 -19.66
C PHE A 11 1.66 10.10 -18.95
N ASP A 12 1.23 11.34 -19.24
CA ASP A 12 0.03 11.88 -18.59
C ASP A 12 -1.20 11.09 -18.97
N ASP A 13 -1.29 10.68 -20.23
CA ASP A 13 -2.43 9.92 -20.70
C ASP A 13 -2.44 8.53 -20.08
N LEU A 14 -1.27 7.96 -19.93
CA LEU A 14 -1.14 6.60 -19.42
C LEU A 14 -1.63 6.49 -17.99
N TYR A 15 -1.33 7.47 -17.18
CA TYR A 15 -1.65 7.41 -15.77
C TYR A 15 -2.80 8.33 -15.39
N GLY A 16 -3.48 8.88 -16.38
CA GLY A 16 -4.77 9.53 -16.19
C GLY A 16 -4.82 10.68 -15.21
N GLY A 17 -3.81 11.01 -14.58
CA GLY A 17 -3.71 12.04 -13.58
C GLY A 17 -2.28 12.08 -13.19
N SER A 18 -1.44 12.45 -14.17
CA SER A 18 -0.02 12.38 -13.97
C SER A 18 0.44 13.20 -12.78
N GLU A 19 -0.30 14.27 -12.46
CA GLU A 19 0.04 15.09 -11.31
C GLU A 19 -0.15 14.33 -10.01
N ALA A 20 -1.25 13.60 -9.90
CA ALA A 20 -1.50 12.78 -8.71
C ALA A 20 -0.47 11.68 -8.60
N PHE A 21 -0.13 11.05 -9.72
CA PHE A 21 0.91 10.03 -9.71
C PHE A 21 2.23 10.59 -9.25
N ARG A 22 2.60 11.76 -9.77
CA ARG A 22 3.86 12.38 -9.39
C ARG A 22 3.91 12.70 -7.92
N GLU A 23 2.84 13.25 -7.39
CA GLU A 23 2.80 13.59 -5.98
C GLU A 23 2.96 12.34 -5.13
N ARG A 24 2.27 11.28 -5.52
CA ARG A 24 2.37 10.02 -4.76
C ARG A 24 3.77 9.43 -4.87
N PHE A 25 4.34 9.48 -6.06
CA PHE A 25 5.69 8.99 -6.28
C PHE A 25 6.68 9.73 -5.39
N ASP A 26 6.58 11.06 -5.36
CA ASP A 26 7.46 11.88 -4.53
C ASP A 26 7.25 11.62 -3.05
N GLU A 27 6.01 11.44 -2.63
CA GLU A 27 5.71 11.14 -1.23
C GLU A 27 6.39 9.86 -0.79
N MET A 28 6.33 8.85 -1.64
CA MET A 28 6.94 7.57 -1.29
C MET A 28 8.46 7.65 -1.27
N LEU A 29 9.04 8.38 -2.22
CA LEU A 29 10.48 8.59 -2.21
C LEU A 29 10.92 9.36 -0.97
N ASP A 30 10.18 10.40 -0.63
CA ASP A 30 10.51 11.19 0.55
C ASP A 30 10.40 10.35 1.82
N ALA A 31 9.41 9.47 1.87
CA ALA A 31 9.27 8.58 3.01
C ALA A 31 10.48 7.67 3.16
N VAL A 32 10.98 7.15 2.05
CA VAL A 32 12.17 6.31 2.08
C VAL A 32 13.36 7.10 2.60
N LYS A 33 13.50 8.35 2.14
CA LYS A 33 14.61 9.19 2.59
C LYS A 33 14.52 9.51 4.08
N ALA A 34 13.31 9.51 4.63
CA ALA A 34 13.10 9.83 6.04
C ALA A 34 13.21 8.60 6.94
N LEU A 35 13.44 7.43 6.38
CA LEU A 35 13.56 6.20 7.18
C LEU A 35 14.79 6.27 8.09
N PRO A 36 14.72 5.58 9.25
CA PRO A 36 15.92 5.43 10.07
C PRO A 36 17.04 4.79 9.27
N GLU A 37 18.26 5.10 9.66
CA GLU A 37 19.42 4.69 8.89
C GLU A 37 19.44 3.16 8.63
N GLY A 38 19.05 2.39 9.61
CA GLY A 38 19.09 0.93 9.46
C GLY A 38 18.09 0.38 8.47
N LEU A 39 17.10 1.18 8.06
CA LEU A 39 16.05 0.74 7.15
C LEU A 39 16.17 1.37 5.77
N GLN A 40 17.06 2.34 5.60
CA GLN A 40 17.09 3.09 4.34
C GLN A 40 17.45 2.21 3.16
N GLU A 41 18.38 1.28 3.35
CA GLU A 41 18.79 0.43 2.24
C GLU A 41 17.63 -0.47 1.79
N ARG A 42 16.91 -1.02 2.75
CA ARG A 42 15.75 -1.85 2.40
C ARG A 42 14.70 -1.02 1.67
N GLY A 43 14.48 0.20 2.14
CA GLY A 43 13.51 1.08 1.49
C GLY A 43 13.94 1.45 0.08
N ARG A 44 15.23 1.77 -0.10
CA ARG A 44 15.73 2.18 -1.40
C ARG A 44 15.69 1.06 -2.43
N SER A 45 15.71 -0.18 -1.99
CA SER A 45 15.66 -1.31 -2.91
C SER A 45 14.25 -1.59 -3.42
N LEU A 46 13.24 -0.95 -2.84
CA LEU A 46 11.86 -1.15 -3.27
C LEU A 46 11.53 -0.32 -4.49
N MET A 47 10.77 -0.92 -5.39
CA MET A 47 10.22 -0.19 -6.50
C MET A 47 8.94 0.52 -6.07
N TYR A 48 8.56 1.53 -6.85
CA TYR A 48 7.28 2.20 -6.62
C TYR A 48 6.14 1.21 -6.90
N PRO A 49 5.11 1.16 -6.10
CA PRO A 49 4.89 1.91 -4.86
C PRO A 49 5.56 1.22 -3.67
N GLN A 50 6.43 1.97 -3.02
CA GLN A 50 7.27 1.40 -1.97
C GLN A 50 6.47 0.84 -0.81
N LEU A 51 5.46 1.58 -0.35
CA LEU A 51 4.66 1.10 0.78
C LEU A 51 3.94 -0.20 0.44
N HIS A 52 3.32 -0.24 -0.73
CA HIS A 52 2.58 -1.43 -1.16
C HIS A 52 3.51 -2.64 -1.30
N ASN A 53 4.68 -2.41 -1.86
CA ASN A 53 5.64 -3.49 -2.04
C ASN A 53 6.20 -3.98 -0.71
N ALA A 54 6.42 -3.08 0.25
CA ALA A 54 6.84 -3.51 1.57
C ALA A 54 5.79 -4.39 2.22
N CYS A 55 4.52 -4.04 2.03
CA CYS A 55 3.42 -4.86 2.55
C CYS A 55 3.41 -6.24 1.90
N ALA A 56 3.56 -6.29 0.59
CA ALA A 56 3.53 -7.56 -0.13
C ALA A 56 4.71 -8.44 0.24
N MET A 57 5.81 -7.84 0.64
CA MET A 57 6.98 -8.61 1.09
C MET A 57 6.87 -9.07 2.53
N GLY A 58 5.90 -8.55 3.28
CA GLY A 58 5.74 -8.93 4.67
C GLY A 58 6.78 -8.31 5.58
N ASP A 59 7.39 -7.21 5.17
CA ASP A 59 8.41 -6.56 5.99
C ASP A 59 7.73 -5.59 6.96
N VAL A 60 7.27 -6.16 8.08
CA VAL A 60 6.47 -5.42 9.06
C VAL A 60 7.22 -4.19 9.58
N GLU A 61 8.51 -4.37 9.84
CA GLU A 61 9.32 -3.28 10.37
C GLU A 61 9.38 -2.12 9.39
N LEU A 62 9.61 -2.44 8.12
CA LEU A 62 9.70 -1.42 7.07
C LEU A 62 8.35 -0.74 6.85
N VAL A 63 7.27 -1.53 6.83
CA VAL A 63 5.92 -0.98 6.69
C VAL A 63 5.64 0.01 7.81
N THR A 64 5.92 -0.39 9.04
CA THR A 64 5.67 0.45 10.19
C THR A 64 6.46 1.75 10.10
N ALA A 65 7.73 1.66 9.70
CA ALA A 65 8.58 2.83 9.59
C ALA A 65 8.13 3.76 8.48
N LEU A 66 7.72 3.20 7.34
CA LEU A 66 7.20 4.02 6.24
C LEU A 66 5.94 4.75 6.66
N LEU A 67 5.04 4.06 7.35
CA LEU A 67 3.81 4.69 7.81
C LEU A 67 4.10 5.79 8.84
N ALA A 68 5.13 5.62 9.63
CA ALA A 68 5.50 6.61 10.64
C ALA A 68 5.98 7.92 10.02
N THR A 69 6.39 7.91 8.75
CA THR A 69 6.78 9.13 8.07
C THR A 69 5.58 9.99 7.67
N GLY A 70 4.36 9.44 7.76
CA GLY A 70 3.16 10.18 7.43
C GLY A 70 2.49 9.76 6.14
N LEU A 71 2.92 8.65 5.55
CA LEU A 71 2.26 8.15 4.36
C LEU A 71 0.81 7.77 4.65
N ASP A 72 -0.04 8.01 3.67
CA ASP A 72 -1.44 7.62 3.75
C ASP A 72 -1.55 6.10 3.73
N PRO A 73 -2.09 5.47 4.77
CA PRO A 73 -2.21 4.00 4.78
C PRO A 73 -3.21 3.47 3.77
N ASP A 74 -4.06 4.34 3.21
CA ASP A 74 -5.01 3.97 2.17
C ASP A 74 -4.56 4.51 0.81
N ALA A 75 -3.29 4.74 0.61
CA ALA A 75 -2.77 5.37 -0.58
C ALA A 75 -3.06 4.56 -1.84
N TYR A 76 -3.62 5.21 -2.84
CA TYR A 76 -3.72 4.66 -4.18
C TYR A 76 -2.41 4.93 -4.93
N THR A 77 -2.17 4.19 -5.99
CA THR A 77 -0.89 4.27 -6.69
C THR A 77 -0.95 5.10 -7.96
N TYR A 78 -2.15 5.31 -8.48
CA TYR A 78 -2.36 6.06 -9.73
C TYR A 78 -1.60 5.45 -10.89
N THR A 79 -1.58 4.11 -10.92
CA THR A 79 -0.99 3.34 -12.00
C THR A 79 -2.10 2.62 -12.77
N ASP A 80 -1.85 1.40 -13.22
CA ASP A 80 -2.87 0.61 -13.93
C ASP A 80 -4.06 0.33 -13.03
N ASP A 81 -5.23 0.20 -13.65
CA ASP A 81 -6.47 0.00 -12.93
C ASP A 81 -6.39 -1.13 -11.89
N ASP A 82 -5.80 -2.24 -12.28
CA ASP A 82 -5.72 -3.38 -11.38
C ASP A 82 -4.82 -3.13 -10.20
N GLU A 83 -3.80 -2.33 -10.39
CA GLU A 83 -2.81 -2.07 -9.34
C GLU A 83 -3.10 -0.81 -8.55
N ASP A 84 -3.99 0.03 -9.05
CA ASP A 84 -4.29 1.30 -8.39
C ASP A 84 -5.24 1.05 -7.22
N GLN A 85 -4.68 0.51 -6.16
CA GLN A 85 -5.43 0.09 -4.98
C GLN A 85 -4.66 0.44 -3.72
N PRO A 86 -5.36 0.51 -2.57
CA PRO A 86 -4.67 0.73 -1.31
C PRO A 86 -3.79 -0.45 -0.92
N PRO A 87 -2.83 -0.23 -0.02
CA PRO A 87 -1.94 -1.30 0.41
C PRO A 87 -2.65 -2.55 0.94
N LEU A 88 -3.77 -2.37 1.63
CA LEU A 88 -4.48 -3.50 2.19
C LEU A 88 -5.03 -4.43 1.11
N VAL A 89 -5.41 -3.86 -0.03
CA VAL A 89 -5.85 -4.68 -1.17
C VAL A 89 -4.68 -5.47 -1.74
N TRP A 90 -3.53 -4.82 -1.89
CA TRP A 90 -2.32 -5.54 -2.34
C TRP A 90 -2.01 -6.69 -1.41
N LEU A 91 -2.12 -6.44 -0.11
CA LEU A 91 -1.87 -7.46 0.88
C LEU A 91 -2.89 -8.59 0.77
N ALA A 92 -4.17 -8.25 0.57
CA ALA A 92 -5.22 -9.26 0.46
C ALA A 92 -5.00 -10.18 -0.73
N ARG A 93 -4.37 -9.67 -1.78
CA ARG A 93 -4.09 -10.46 -2.98
C ARG A 93 -2.91 -11.40 -2.82
N ASP A 94 -2.11 -11.20 -1.78
CA ASP A 94 -0.92 -12.02 -1.59
C ASP A 94 -1.30 -13.32 -0.90
N LEU A 95 -0.96 -14.43 -1.54
CA LEU A 95 -1.26 -15.76 -1.00
C LEU A 95 0.00 -16.49 -0.55
N GLU A 96 1.15 -15.83 -0.61
CA GLU A 96 2.42 -16.49 -0.29
C GLU A 96 2.91 -16.18 1.12
N LEU A 97 2.47 -15.07 1.70
CA LEU A 97 2.88 -14.72 3.05
C LEU A 97 2.24 -15.66 4.07
N ASP A 98 2.98 -15.95 5.14
CA ASP A 98 2.38 -16.61 6.28
C ASP A 98 1.22 -15.78 6.79
N PHE A 99 0.16 -16.46 7.20
CA PHE A 99 -1.04 -15.77 7.69
C PHE A 99 -0.71 -14.82 8.82
N GLU A 100 0.16 -15.27 9.73
CA GLU A 100 0.53 -14.44 10.88
C GLU A 100 1.20 -13.15 10.44
N VAL A 101 2.13 -13.24 9.49
CA VAL A 101 2.81 -12.06 8.97
C VAL A 101 1.82 -11.16 8.24
N LYS A 102 0.95 -11.75 7.44
CA LYS A 102 -0.06 -11.00 6.71
C LYS A 102 -0.93 -10.19 7.67
N CYS A 103 -1.33 -10.80 8.77
CA CYS A 103 -2.11 -10.10 9.78
C CYS A 103 -1.32 -9.00 10.46
N GLN A 104 -0.02 -9.22 10.69
CA GLN A 104 0.81 -8.19 11.31
C GLN A 104 0.94 -6.97 10.42
N VAL A 105 1.11 -7.18 9.12
CA VAL A 105 1.16 -6.07 8.18
C VAL A 105 -0.17 -5.34 8.17
N ALA A 106 -1.27 -6.10 8.12
CA ALA A 106 -2.59 -5.49 8.12
C ALA A 106 -2.83 -4.67 9.37
N GLU A 107 -2.37 -5.17 10.52
CA GLU A 107 -2.54 -4.43 11.77
C GLU A 107 -1.73 -3.14 11.78
N ALA A 108 -0.55 -3.16 11.17
CA ALA A 108 0.24 -1.95 11.08
C ALA A 108 -0.49 -0.90 10.23
N LEU A 109 -1.09 -1.34 9.11
CA LEU A 109 -1.86 -0.44 8.27
C LEU A 109 -3.08 0.11 9.00
N ILE A 110 -3.84 -0.77 9.63
CA ILE A 110 -5.06 -0.38 10.33
C ILE A 110 -4.72 0.54 11.50
N GLY A 111 -3.65 0.23 12.22
CA GLY A 111 -3.21 1.07 13.32
C GLY A 111 -2.80 2.46 12.88
N ALA A 112 -2.38 2.61 11.63
CA ALA A 112 -2.05 3.91 11.08
C ALA A 112 -3.28 4.61 10.47
N GLY A 113 -4.44 3.97 10.50
CA GLY A 113 -5.67 4.58 10.03
C GLY A 113 -6.27 4.00 8.77
N ALA A 114 -5.73 2.87 8.28
CA ALA A 114 -6.27 2.27 7.06
C ALA A 114 -7.71 1.81 7.28
N SER A 115 -8.52 1.99 6.25
CA SER A 115 -9.88 1.49 6.25
C SER A 115 -9.90 0.04 5.81
N VAL A 116 -10.64 -0.80 6.53
CA VAL A 116 -10.79 -2.19 6.11
C VAL A 116 -11.75 -2.33 4.96
N GLU A 117 -12.39 -1.24 4.56
CA GLU A 117 -13.38 -1.28 3.48
C GLU A 117 -12.89 -0.64 2.19
N GLU A 118 -11.90 0.24 2.28
CA GLU A 118 -11.44 0.95 1.10
C GLU A 118 -10.80 -0.01 0.11
N GLY A 119 -11.28 0.02 -1.14
CA GLY A 119 -10.77 -0.88 -2.17
C GLY A 119 -11.28 -2.30 -2.02
N GLU A 120 -12.10 -2.57 -1.03
CA GLU A 120 -12.77 -3.85 -0.82
C GLU A 120 -11.78 -5.01 -0.64
N PRO A 121 -10.83 -4.89 0.29
CA PRO A 121 -9.86 -5.98 0.48
C PRO A 121 -10.52 -7.30 0.90
N LYS A 122 -11.66 -7.24 1.59
CA LYS A 122 -12.37 -8.47 1.95
C LYS A 122 -12.85 -9.22 0.72
N GLU A 123 -13.37 -8.49 -0.27
CA GLU A 123 -13.84 -9.12 -1.49
C GLU A 123 -12.68 -9.75 -2.25
N GLU A 124 -11.52 -9.09 -2.26
CA GLU A 124 -10.34 -9.64 -2.89
C GLU A 124 -9.93 -10.95 -2.23
N ALA A 125 -9.87 -10.95 -0.90
CA ALA A 125 -9.49 -12.16 -0.17
C ALA A 125 -10.52 -13.27 -0.39
N LYS A 126 -11.79 -12.90 -0.42
CA LYS A 126 -12.86 -13.86 -0.61
C LYS A 126 -12.78 -14.50 -1.99
N ASP A 127 -12.55 -13.69 -3.01
CA ASP A 127 -12.43 -14.19 -4.38
C ASP A 127 -11.26 -15.14 -4.52
N LEU A 128 -10.22 -14.95 -3.74
CA LEU A 128 -9.04 -15.80 -3.78
C LEU A 128 -9.12 -16.99 -2.83
N GLY A 129 -10.20 -17.09 -2.07
CA GLY A 129 -10.39 -18.21 -1.16
C GLY A 129 -9.66 -18.08 0.15
N ASP A 130 -9.16 -16.90 0.48
CA ASP A 130 -8.43 -16.69 1.73
C ASP A 130 -9.40 -16.33 2.85
N GLU A 131 -10.11 -17.34 3.33
CA GLU A 131 -11.18 -17.14 4.31
C GLU A 131 -10.66 -16.68 5.65
N ALA A 132 -9.45 -17.13 6.02
CA ALA A 132 -8.88 -16.71 7.28
C ALA A 132 -8.65 -15.21 7.30
N PHE A 133 -8.20 -14.65 6.18
CA PHE A 133 -7.98 -13.21 6.10
C PHE A 133 -9.29 -12.45 6.05
N VAL A 134 -10.30 -13.02 5.40
CA VAL A 134 -11.65 -12.43 5.42
C VAL A 134 -12.13 -12.30 6.86
N ASP A 135 -11.99 -13.38 7.63
CA ASP A 135 -12.43 -13.37 9.03
C ASP A 135 -11.65 -12.34 9.85
N PHE A 136 -10.35 -12.25 9.59
CA PHE A 136 -9.52 -11.26 10.27
C PHE A 136 -10.03 -9.84 9.99
N LEU A 137 -10.27 -9.53 8.72
CA LEU A 137 -10.74 -8.19 8.35
C LEU A 137 -12.12 -7.91 8.91
N ASN A 138 -12.99 -8.92 8.95
CA ASN A 138 -14.31 -8.75 9.55
C ASN A 138 -14.20 -8.37 11.03
N SER A 139 -13.31 -9.00 11.76
CA SER A 139 -13.17 -8.70 13.17
C SER A 139 -12.66 -7.27 13.37
N LYS A 140 -11.77 -6.80 12.49
CA LYS A 140 -11.26 -5.44 12.59
C LYS A 140 -12.32 -4.42 12.23
N GLY A 141 -13.13 -4.71 11.20
CA GLY A 141 -14.20 -3.81 10.82
C GLY A 141 -15.21 -3.62 11.93
N GLN A 142 -15.54 -4.70 12.62
CA GLN A 142 -16.47 -4.61 13.75
C GLN A 142 -15.87 -3.81 14.88
N SER A 143 -14.60 -3.99 15.16
CA SER A 143 -13.92 -3.21 16.19
C SER A 143 -13.95 -1.74 15.86
N ASP A 144 -13.74 -1.40 14.60
CA ASP A 144 -13.72 0.00 14.18
C ASP A 144 -15.05 0.69 14.40
N ARG A 145 -16.13 -0.06 14.35
CA ARG A 145 -17.44 0.53 14.57
C ARG A 145 -17.72 0.82 16.03
N GLY A 146 -16.92 0.27 16.92
CA GLY A 146 -17.02 0.59 18.33
C GLY A 146 -18.25 0.00 19.02
N TYR A 147 -18.80 -1.03 18.48
CA TYR A 147 -19.95 -1.69 19.13
C TYR A 147 -19.59 -2.98 19.72
#